data_b799ead50eba6f7b4bb226a179b149a6
#
_entry.id   b799ead50eba6f7b4bb226a179b149a6
#
_cell.length_a   1.000
_cell.length_b   1.000
_cell.length_c   1.000
_cell.angle_alpha   90.00
_cell.angle_beta   90.00
_cell.angle_gamma   90.00
#
_symmetry.space_group_name_H-M   'P 1'
#
loop_
_entity.id
_entity.type
_entity.pdbx_description
1 polymer ?
#
loop_
_entity_poly.entity_id
_entity_poly.type
_entity_poly.pdbx_seq_one_letter_code
_entity_poly.pdbx_strand_id
1 'polypeptide(L)'
;MFRHAAYTVAMTLATSLLFPVLLALAPQDPERVLDGGSHQQDAVRQAVRQGRLVPLQQVVADALRRYPGKLVEVELDDGKYEIEILGANGVVMELDYDAATGRLLKMEED
;
A
#
# COMPACT_ATOMS: atom_id res chain seq x y z
N MET A 1 -1.02 -52.59 10.93
CA MET A 1 -2.35 -52.02 11.07
C MET A 1 -2.37 -50.66 11.77
N PHE A 2 -1.60 -50.49 12.82
CA PHE A 2 -1.63 -49.27 13.62
C PHE A 2 -0.84 -48.11 13.02
N ARG A 3 -0.07 -48.39 12.00
CA ARG A 3 0.84 -47.40 11.40
C ARG A 3 0.14 -46.38 10.51
N HIS A 4 -1.06 -46.70 10.03
CA HIS A 4 -1.79 -45.84 9.09
C HIS A 4 -2.34 -44.59 9.74
N ALA A 5 -2.65 -44.63 11.04
CA ALA A 5 -3.21 -43.50 11.74
C ALA A 5 -2.19 -42.38 11.94
N ALA A 6 -0.91 -42.71 12.02
CA ALA A 6 0.14 -41.72 12.26
C ALA A 6 0.42 -40.81 11.06
N TYR A 7 0.21 -41.34 9.86
CA TYR A 7 0.49 -40.56 8.64
C TYR A 7 -0.56 -39.49 8.35
N THR A 8 -1.79 -39.72 8.78
CA THR A 8 -2.90 -38.83 8.52
C THR A 8 -2.76 -37.53 9.31
N VAL A 9 -2.20 -37.59 10.51
CA VAL A 9 -2.04 -36.42 11.39
C VAL A 9 -0.96 -35.48 10.87
N ALA A 10 0.10 -36.01 10.29
CA ALA A 10 1.20 -35.21 9.78
C ALA A 10 0.81 -34.35 8.58
N MET A 11 -0.09 -34.80 7.73
CA MET A 11 -0.53 -34.06 6.55
C MET A 11 -1.44 -32.90 6.89
N THR A 12 -2.17 -32.98 7.99
CA THR A 12 -3.10 -31.92 8.39
C THR A 12 -2.37 -30.68 8.90
N LEU A 13 -1.21 -30.85 9.53
CA LEU A 13 -0.44 -29.73 10.08
C LEU A 13 0.24 -28.89 9.00
N ALA A 14 0.60 -29.48 7.87
CA ALA A 14 1.27 -28.77 6.81
C ALA A 14 0.34 -27.79 6.07
N THR A 15 -0.95 -28.07 6.03
CA THR A 15 -1.92 -27.25 5.30
C THR A 15 -2.23 -25.94 6.02
N SER A 16 -2.21 -25.93 7.35
CA SER A 16 -2.58 -24.75 8.12
C SER A 16 -1.51 -23.64 8.12
N LEU A 17 -0.29 -23.94 7.74
CA LEU A 17 0.80 -22.97 7.72
C LEU A 17 0.79 -22.05 6.51
N LEU A 18 0.01 -22.34 5.49
CA LEU A 18 -0.03 -21.55 4.25
C LEU A 18 -0.95 -20.33 4.32
N PHE A 19 -1.94 -20.32 5.20
CA PHE A 19 -2.92 -19.25 5.31
C PHE A 19 -2.34 -17.88 5.67
N PRO A 20 -1.46 -17.74 6.66
CA PRO A 20 -0.93 -16.43 7.04
C PRO A 20 -0.13 -15.75 5.93
N VAL A 21 0.51 -16.52 5.06
CA VAL A 21 1.34 -15.99 3.98
C VAL A 21 0.49 -15.34 2.90
N LEU A 22 -0.66 -15.90 2.58
CA LEU A 22 -1.56 -15.34 1.57
C LEU A 22 -2.18 -14.01 2.01
N LEU A 23 -2.47 -13.85 3.30
CA LEU A 23 -3.03 -12.60 3.83
C LEU A 23 -2.00 -11.46 3.83
N ALA A 24 -0.72 -11.78 3.97
CA ALA A 24 0.35 -10.78 3.96
C ALA A 24 0.58 -10.15 2.59
N LEU A 25 0.05 -10.78 1.51
CA LEU A 25 0.22 -10.30 0.14
C LEU A 25 -1.00 -9.50 -0.38
N ALA A 26 -1.96 -9.19 0.49
CA ALA A 26 -3.13 -8.41 0.10
C ALA A 26 -2.72 -7.02 -0.38
N PRO A 27 -3.27 -6.55 -1.52
CA PRO A 27 -2.95 -5.22 -2.02
C PRO A 27 -3.50 -4.13 -1.10
N GLN A 28 -2.78 -3.02 -1.02
CA GLN A 28 -3.23 -1.84 -0.29
C GLN A 28 -3.98 -0.91 -1.24
N ASP A 29 -5.15 -0.42 -0.80
CA ASP A 29 -5.96 0.51 -1.59
C ASP A 29 -5.59 1.95 -1.20
N PRO A 30 -4.86 2.69 -2.05
CA PRO A 30 -4.42 4.03 -1.71
C PRO A 30 -5.57 5.04 -1.58
N GLU A 31 -6.68 4.84 -2.27
CA GLU A 31 -7.82 5.76 -2.18
C GLU A 31 -8.48 5.71 -0.81
N ARG A 32 -8.47 4.57 -0.15
CA ARG A 32 -9.02 4.43 1.20
C ARG A 32 -8.18 5.13 2.26
N VAL A 33 -6.91 5.32 1.98
CA VAL A 33 -5.96 5.96 2.89
C VAL A 33 -5.90 7.47 2.65
N LEU A 34 -6.39 7.94 1.49
CA LEU A 34 -6.38 9.36 1.14
C LEU A 34 -7.16 10.18 2.16
N ASP A 35 -6.47 11.15 2.74
CA ASP A 35 -7.04 12.04 3.73
C ASP A 35 -8.12 12.94 3.10
N GLY A 36 -9.15 13.30 3.90
CA GLY A 36 -10.28 14.10 3.42
C GLY A 36 -11.52 13.28 3.04
N GLY A 37 -11.46 11.94 3.16
CA GLY A 37 -12.61 11.06 2.97
C GLY A 37 -13.14 11.02 1.54
N SER A 38 -14.45 10.75 1.39
CA SER A 38 -15.05 10.52 0.08
C SER A 38 -15.03 11.75 -0.84
N HIS A 39 -15.14 12.95 -0.31
CA HIS A 39 -15.07 14.18 -1.11
C HIS A 39 -13.69 14.33 -1.75
N GLN A 40 -12.63 14.07 -1.00
CA GLN A 40 -11.26 14.14 -1.50
C GLN A 40 -11.03 13.05 -2.55
N GLN A 41 -11.52 11.85 -2.30
CA GLN A 41 -11.42 10.75 -3.26
C GLN A 41 -12.11 11.07 -4.58
N ASP A 42 -13.32 11.63 -4.53
CA ASP A 42 -14.08 11.99 -5.73
C ASP A 42 -13.40 13.11 -6.51
N ALA A 43 -12.88 14.12 -5.82
CA ALA A 43 -12.16 15.22 -6.44
C ALA A 43 -10.89 14.74 -7.17
N VAL A 44 -10.14 13.83 -6.55
CA VAL A 44 -8.95 13.23 -7.16
C VAL A 44 -9.31 12.43 -8.40
N ARG A 45 -10.34 11.56 -8.32
CA ARG A 45 -10.78 10.77 -9.47
C ARG A 45 -11.19 11.64 -10.65
N GLN A 46 -11.93 12.72 -10.39
CA GLN A 46 -12.35 13.64 -11.43
C GLN A 46 -11.16 14.33 -12.06
N ALA A 47 -10.20 14.81 -11.26
CA ALA A 47 -8.98 15.45 -11.76
C ALA A 47 -8.12 14.49 -12.59
N VAL A 48 -8.06 13.22 -12.21
CA VAL A 48 -7.37 12.18 -12.98
C VAL A 48 -8.06 11.96 -14.32
N ARG A 49 -9.38 11.85 -14.34
CA ARG A 49 -10.15 11.70 -15.60
C ARG A 49 -9.96 12.89 -16.54
N GLN A 50 -9.78 14.08 -15.99
CA GLN A 50 -9.54 15.32 -16.76
C GLN A 50 -8.08 15.51 -17.15
N GLY A 51 -7.19 14.60 -16.78
CA GLY A 51 -5.77 14.68 -17.09
C GLY A 51 -4.98 15.71 -16.29
N ARG A 52 -5.56 16.25 -15.20
CA ARG A 52 -4.89 17.23 -14.36
C ARG A 52 -4.00 16.60 -13.28
N LEU A 53 -4.32 15.39 -12.87
CA LEU A 53 -3.54 14.63 -11.89
C LEU A 53 -3.22 13.25 -12.44
N VAL A 54 -2.08 12.70 -12.06
CA VAL A 54 -1.77 11.29 -12.33
C VAL A 54 -2.56 10.40 -11.37
N PRO A 55 -2.87 9.14 -11.74
CA PRO A 55 -3.55 8.23 -10.84
C PRO A 55 -2.76 8.03 -9.54
N LEU A 56 -3.46 8.08 -8.41
CA LEU A 56 -2.84 7.90 -7.10
C LEU A 56 -2.14 6.53 -7.00
N GLN A 57 -2.73 5.49 -7.59
CA GLN A 57 -2.15 4.15 -7.60
C GLN A 57 -0.76 4.11 -8.22
N GLN A 58 -0.51 4.94 -9.21
CA GLN A 58 0.79 5.02 -9.87
C GLN A 58 1.88 5.52 -8.92
N VAL A 59 1.61 6.59 -8.20
CA VAL A 59 2.61 7.16 -7.27
C VAL A 59 2.77 6.29 -6.02
N VAL A 60 1.70 5.68 -5.53
CA VAL A 60 1.79 4.77 -4.38
C VAL A 60 2.59 3.52 -4.75
N ALA A 61 2.40 2.98 -5.95
CA ALA A 61 3.20 1.85 -6.41
C ALA A 61 4.68 2.20 -6.48
N ASP A 62 5.02 3.38 -6.99
CA ASP A 62 6.41 3.87 -7.01
C ASP A 62 6.97 4.03 -5.60
N ALA A 63 6.19 4.62 -4.71
CA ALA A 63 6.60 4.84 -3.32
C ALA A 63 6.89 3.52 -2.60
N LEU A 64 6.02 2.51 -2.77
CA LEU A 64 6.21 1.20 -2.15
C LEU A 64 7.37 0.41 -2.75
N ARG A 65 7.75 0.67 -4.00
CA ARG A 65 8.98 0.10 -4.56
C ARG A 65 10.23 0.73 -3.94
N ARG A 66 10.19 2.03 -3.69
CA ARG A 66 11.32 2.75 -3.09
C ARG A 66 11.48 2.45 -1.61
N TYR A 67 10.36 2.36 -0.91
CA TYR A 67 10.35 2.09 0.52
C TYR A 67 9.22 1.09 0.85
N PRO A 68 9.52 -0.21 0.82
CA PRO A 68 8.52 -1.24 1.11
C PRO A 68 8.01 -1.15 2.54
N GLY A 69 6.71 -1.32 2.71
CA GLY A 69 6.09 -1.27 4.02
C GLY A 69 4.58 -1.14 3.94
N LYS A 70 4.00 -0.60 5.01
CA LYS A 70 2.58 -0.39 5.12
C LYS A 70 2.25 1.06 4.81
N LEU A 71 1.33 1.27 3.89
CA LEU A 71 0.80 2.60 3.58
C LEU A 71 0.00 3.11 4.78
N VAL A 72 0.41 4.24 5.35
CA VAL A 72 -0.19 4.80 6.57
C VAL A 72 -1.09 5.98 6.24
N GLU A 73 -0.63 6.89 5.39
CA GLU A 73 -1.35 8.11 5.09
C GLU A 73 -1.07 8.54 3.65
N VAL A 74 -2.10 9.12 3.02
CA VAL A 74 -1.98 9.81 1.73
C VAL A 74 -2.73 11.12 1.85
N GLU A 75 -2.07 12.22 1.44
CA GLU A 75 -2.66 13.54 1.45
C GLU A 75 -2.39 14.22 0.11
N LEU A 76 -3.39 14.90 -0.43
CA LEU A 76 -3.20 15.81 -1.56
C LEU A 76 -3.20 17.23 -1.01
N ASP A 77 -2.06 17.90 -1.09
CA ASP A 77 -1.88 19.24 -0.58
C ASP A 77 -1.03 20.05 -1.54
N ASP A 78 -1.56 21.18 -1.97
CA ASP A 78 -0.86 22.14 -2.81
C ASP A 78 -0.19 21.51 -4.04
N GLY A 79 -0.94 20.66 -4.76
CA GLY A 79 -0.48 20.02 -5.99
C GLY A 79 0.50 18.86 -5.78
N LYS A 80 0.65 18.40 -4.55
CA LYS A 80 1.52 17.27 -4.22
C LYS A 80 0.72 16.15 -3.56
N TYR A 81 1.08 14.90 -3.90
CA TYR A 81 0.70 13.75 -3.09
C TYR A 81 1.77 13.52 -2.03
N GLU A 82 1.38 13.61 -0.77
CA GLU A 82 2.24 13.31 0.37
C GLU A 82 1.89 11.91 0.86
N ILE A 83 2.85 11.00 0.81
CA ILE A 83 2.64 9.58 1.09
C ILE A 83 3.50 9.17 2.27
N GLU A 84 2.89 8.62 3.32
CA GLU A 84 3.61 8.08 4.47
C GLU A 84 3.54 6.56 4.48
N ILE A 85 4.71 5.95 4.65
CA ILE A 85 4.86 4.49 4.68
C ILE A 85 5.61 4.09 5.95
N LEU A 86 5.03 3.16 6.71
CA LEU A 86 5.69 2.53 7.84
C LEU A 86 6.49 1.34 7.34
N GLY A 87 7.80 1.44 7.40
CA GLY A 87 8.70 0.38 6.99
C GLY A 87 8.77 -0.77 7.99
N ALA A 88 9.33 -1.89 7.56
CA ALA A 88 9.50 -3.08 8.40
C ALA A 88 10.40 -2.81 9.62
N ASN A 89 11.27 -1.81 9.54
CA ASN A 89 12.14 -1.36 10.63
C ASN A 89 11.44 -0.46 11.65
N GLY A 90 10.15 -0.17 11.46
CA GLY A 90 9.38 0.73 12.33
C GLY A 90 9.55 2.21 12.05
N VAL A 91 10.30 2.57 11.02
CA VAL A 91 10.52 3.97 10.64
C VAL A 91 9.46 4.40 9.63
N VAL A 92 8.86 5.57 9.84
CA VAL A 92 7.92 6.17 8.90
C VAL A 92 8.70 7.05 7.92
N MET A 93 8.48 6.83 6.63
CA MET A 93 9.06 7.61 5.56
C MET A 93 7.98 8.41 4.86
N GLU A 94 8.21 9.70 4.63
CA GLU A 94 7.36 10.54 3.82
C GLU A 94 7.96 10.69 2.43
N LEU A 95 7.13 10.46 1.40
CA LEU A 95 7.49 10.65 0.01
C LEU A 95 6.51 11.65 -0.61
N ASP A 96 7.05 12.74 -1.14
CA ASP A 96 6.26 13.77 -1.81
C ASP A 96 6.40 13.64 -3.31
N TYR A 97 5.27 13.60 -4.01
CA TYR A 97 5.21 13.52 -5.47
C TYR A 97 4.48 14.72 -6.04
N ASP A 98 4.96 15.20 -7.17
CA ASP A 98 4.19 16.14 -7.98
C ASP A 98 2.94 15.42 -8.50
N ALA A 99 1.75 15.93 -8.14
CA ALA A 99 0.51 15.24 -8.46
C ALA A 99 0.15 15.34 -9.94
N ALA A 100 0.65 16.34 -10.64
CA ALA A 100 0.38 16.51 -12.06
C ALA A 100 1.28 15.62 -12.94
N THR A 101 2.51 15.38 -12.53
CA THR A 101 3.50 14.64 -13.33
C THR A 101 3.84 13.25 -12.79
N GLY A 102 3.60 13.01 -11.50
CA GLY A 102 3.99 11.76 -10.85
C GLY A 102 5.45 11.69 -10.47
N ARG A 103 6.19 12.81 -10.54
CA ARG A 103 7.61 12.82 -10.24
C ARG A 103 7.84 12.92 -8.74
N LEU A 104 8.78 12.11 -8.23
CA LEU A 104 9.21 12.19 -6.83
C LEU A 104 9.96 13.50 -6.60
N LEU A 105 9.52 14.27 -5.60
CA LEU A 105 10.13 15.55 -5.24
C LEU A 105 11.02 15.44 -4.01
N LYS A 106 10.61 14.63 -3.03
CA LYS A 106 11.29 14.53 -1.75
C LYS A 106 11.02 13.19 -1.10
N MET A 107 12.00 12.68 -0.38
CA MET A 107 11.87 11.47 0.44
C MET A 107 12.67 11.69 1.72
N GLU A 108 11.99 11.65 2.86
CA GLU A 108 12.63 11.88 4.16
C GLU A 108 11.94 11.12 5.28
N GLU A 109 12.66 10.88 6.37
CA GLU A 109 12.05 10.33 7.58
C GLU A 109 11.12 11.35 8.21
N ASP A 110 9.97 10.85 8.63
CA ASP A 110 8.98 11.67 9.31
C ASP A 110 9.24 11.73 10.83
#